data_31b83babe77c8b9c6ccbfd4e4e18431e
#
_entry.id   31b83babe77c8b9c6ccbfd4e4e18431e
#
_cell.length_a   1.000
_cell.length_b   1.000
_cell.length_c   1.000
_cell.angle_alpha   90.00
_cell.angle_beta   90.00
_cell.angle_gamma   90.00
#
_symmetry.space_group_name_H-M   'P 1'
#
loop_
_entity.id
_entity.type
_entity.pdbx_description
1 polymer ?
#
loop_
_entity_poly.entity_id
_entity_poly.type
_entity_poly.pdbx_seq_one_letter_code
_entity_poly.pdbx_strand_id
1 'polypeptide(L)'
;MTALLSTRALKAFYGDAQALFGIDFSLVQGELVAIIGANGAGKSTFLKSLTGLVRAPREAIEFKGQPIGGLPPGDIVRQGLAMVPEGRRLFPSLSVEENLLMGATAARRGPWNLQRLYALFPILAQKRHQPGTSLSGGQQQMVALGRALMSNPEVLLCDELSLGLAPIVIREIYAAMPTITGEGMTVVIVEQDVTMARQVSQRIYCFQEGRVSLEGDSGDLTREQISQAYFGIEAAHA
;
A
#
# COMPACT_ATOMS: atom_id res chain seq x y z
N MET A 1 8.39 -17.40 -11.79
CA MET A 1 9.19 -16.39 -11.03
C MET A 1 8.91 -16.60 -9.55
N THR A 2 9.91 -16.44 -8.69
CA THR A 2 9.72 -16.59 -7.24
C THR A 2 9.04 -15.33 -6.70
N ALA A 3 8.03 -15.50 -5.85
CA ALA A 3 7.35 -14.38 -5.22
C ALA A 3 8.31 -13.62 -4.27
N LEU A 4 8.29 -12.27 -4.32
CA LEU A 4 9.01 -11.41 -3.39
C LEU A 4 8.30 -11.37 -2.03
N LEU A 5 6.97 -11.27 -2.07
CA LEU A 5 6.08 -11.30 -0.91
C LEU A 5 4.93 -12.25 -1.21
N SER A 6 4.61 -13.14 -0.28
CA SER A 6 3.45 -14.02 -0.43
C SER A 6 2.73 -14.26 0.89
N THR A 7 1.45 -14.63 0.81
CA THR A 7 0.69 -15.13 1.94
C THR A 7 0.05 -16.47 1.60
N ARG A 8 -0.08 -17.33 2.61
CA ARG A 8 -0.73 -18.64 2.49
C ARG A 8 -1.81 -18.77 3.55
N ALA A 9 -3.05 -18.92 3.10
CA ALA A 9 -4.22 -19.07 3.95
C ALA A 9 -4.23 -18.09 5.14
N LEU A 10 -3.82 -16.83 4.89
CA LEU A 10 -3.64 -15.80 5.92
C LEU A 10 -4.98 -15.50 6.60
N LYS A 11 -5.01 -15.70 7.91
CA LYS A 11 -6.13 -15.36 8.79
C LYS A 11 -5.71 -14.24 9.73
N ALA A 12 -6.62 -13.32 10.02
CA ALA A 12 -6.38 -12.22 10.96
C ALA A 12 -7.63 -11.97 11.80
N PHE A 13 -7.41 -11.54 13.04
CA PHE A 13 -8.45 -11.36 14.04
C PHE A 13 -8.27 -10.04 14.79
N TYR A 14 -9.39 -9.45 15.21
CA TYR A 14 -9.47 -8.39 16.20
C TYR A 14 -10.21 -8.94 17.42
N GLY A 15 -9.47 -9.32 18.47
CA GLY A 15 -10.02 -10.14 19.54
C GLY A 15 -10.57 -11.45 18.99
N ASP A 16 -11.85 -11.73 19.23
CA ASP A 16 -12.52 -12.94 18.74
C ASP A 16 -13.13 -12.77 17.33
N ALA A 17 -13.18 -11.54 16.82
CA ALA A 17 -13.74 -11.24 15.50
C ALA A 17 -12.73 -11.56 14.39
N GLN A 18 -13.03 -12.53 13.53
CA GLN A 18 -12.21 -12.84 12.36
C GLN A 18 -12.47 -11.83 11.24
N ALA A 19 -11.40 -11.26 10.70
CA ALA A 19 -11.45 -10.27 9.63
C ALA A 19 -10.89 -10.79 8.30
N LEU A 20 -9.96 -11.77 8.32
CA LEU A 20 -9.45 -12.43 7.11
C LEU A 20 -9.62 -13.94 7.21
N PHE A 21 -10.13 -14.54 6.15
CA PHE A 21 -10.59 -15.94 6.13
C PHE A 21 -9.75 -16.83 5.21
N GLY A 22 -8.42 -16.62 5.19
CA GLY A 22 -7.52 -17.44 4.39
C GLY A 22 -7.17 -16.74 3.07
N ILE A 23 -6.42 -15.65 3.15
CA ILE A 23 -5.95 -14.92 1.98
C ILE A 23 -4.68 -15.57 1.43
N ASP A 24 -4.74 -16.03 0.19
CA ASP A 24 -3.60 -16.36 -0.63
C ASP A 24 -3.29 -15.15 -1.53
N PHE A 25 -2.03 -14.73 -1.51
CA PHE A 25 -1.56 -13.55 -2.26
C PHE A 25 -0.12 -13.76 -2.69
N SER A 26 0.23 -13.27 -3.84
CA SER A 26 1.60 -13.27 -4.33
C SER A 26 1.95 -11.94 -5.00
N LEU A 27 3.21 -11.53 -4.85
CA LEU A 27 3.74 -10.30 -5.42
C LEU A 27 5.15 -10.57 -5.93
N VAL A 28 5.42 -10.27 -7.19
CA VAL A 28 6.75 -10.43 -7.77
C VAL A 28 7.50 -9.10 -7.78
N GLN A 29 8.83 -9.17 -7.87
CA GLN A 29 9.66 -7.96 -7.84
C GLN A 29 9.35 -7.03 -9.02
N GLY A 30 9.22 -5.73 -8.76
CA GLY A 30 8.91 -4.69 -9.75
C GLY A 30 7.45 -4.61 -10.17
N GLU A 31 6.58 -5.45 -9.61
CA GLU A 31 5.15 -5.45 -9.91
C GLU A 31 4.42 -4.34 -9.14
N LEU A 32 3.44 -3.71 -9.78
CA LEU A 32 2.43 -2.90 -9.13
C LEU A 32 1.08 -3.63 -9.15
N VAL A 33 0.62 -4.04 -7.98
CA VAL A 33 -0.64 -4.76 -7.76
C VAL A 33 -1.66 -3.84 -7.10
N ALA A 34 -2.89 -3.87 -7.57
CA ALA A 34 -4.01 -3.22 -6.90
C ALA A 34 -4.87 -4.22 -6.11
N ILE A 35 -5.28 -3.82 -4.91
CA ILE A 35 -6.28 -4.51 -4.13
C ILE A 35 -7.52 -3.62 -4.08
N ILE A 36 -8.65 -4.12 -4.59
CA ILE A 36 -9.92 -3.43 -4.59
C ILE A 36 -10.95 -4.19 -3.74
N GLY A 37 -12.06 -3.56 -3.43
CA GLY A 37 -13.17 -4.15 -2.66
C GLY A 37 -13.90 -3.12 -1.83
N ALA A 38 -15.09 -3.44 -1.39
CA ALA A 38 -15.94 -2.56 -0.58
C ALA A 38 -15.28 -2.20 0.77
N ASN A 39 -15.81 -1.18 1.43
CA ASN A 39 -15.42 -0.87 2.81
C ASN A 39 -15.75 -2.06 3.72
N GLY A 40 -14.81 -2.42 4.60
CA GLY A 40 -14.95 -3.61 5.44
C GLY A 40 -14.55 -4.93 4.79
N ALA A 41 -14.17 -4.96 3.50
CA ALA A 41 -13.76 -6.18 2.80
C ALA A 41 -12.45 -6.81 3.31
N GLY A 42 -11.73 -6.16 4.25
CA GLY A 42 -10.50 -6.70 4.85
C GLY A 42 -9.20 -6.13 4.26
N LYS A 43 -9.25 -5.22 3.30
CA LYS A 43 -8.08 -4.66 2.59
C LYS A 43 -7.04 -4.06 3.55
N SER A 44 -7.45 -3.10 4.38
CA SER A 44 -6.54 -2.47 5.37
C SER A 44 -6.07 -3.46 6.45
N THR A 45 -6.90 -4.45 6.81
CA THR A 45 -6.50 -5.51 7.73
C THR A 45 -5.41 -6.37 7.11
N PHE A 46 -5.51 -6.67 5.82
CA PHE A 46 -4.48 -7.38 5.08
C PHE A 46 -3.15 -6.63 5.11
N LEU A 47 -3.13 -5.33 4.74
CA LEU A 47 -1.91 -4.53 4.78
C LEU A 47 -1.33 -4.42 6.21
N LYS A 48 -2.19 -4.27 7.22
CA LYS A 48 -1.78 -4.24 8.63
C LYS A 48 -1.20 -5.58 9.08
N SER A 49 -1.68 -6.70 8.56
CA SER A 49 -1.11 -8.03 8.85
C SER A 49 0.27 -8.19 8.23
N LEU A 50 0.46 -7.75 6.98
CA LEU A 50 1.77 -7.77 6.31
C LEU A 50 2.82 -6.93 7.04
N THR A 51 2.40 -5.87 7.72
CA THR A 51 3.28 -4.93 8.43
C THR A 51 3.40 -5.19 9.94
N GLY A 52 2.81 -6.29 10.45
CA GLY A 52 2.88 -6.67 11.86
C GLY A 52 2.03 -5.80 12.79
N LEU A 53 1.21 -4.89 12.26
CA LEU A 53 0.26 -4.08 13.02
C LEU A 53 -0.97 -4.89 13.47
N VAL A 54 -1.32 -5.93 12.72
CA VAL A 54 -2.27 -6.96 13.12
C VAL A 54 -1.53 -8.29 13.15
N ARG A 55 -1.69 -9.03 14.24
CA ARG A 55 -0.97 -10.29 14.45
C ARG A 55 -1.37 -11.34 13.41
N ALA A 56 -0.37 -11.96 12.80
CA ALA A 56 -0.53 -13.06 11.86
C ALA A 56 0.34 -14.25 12.27
N PRO A 57 -0.02 -15.50 11.92
CA PRO A 57 0.85 -16.65 12.10
C PRO A 57 2.18 -16.46 11.36
N ARG A 58 3.29 -16.96 11.94
CA ARG A 58 4.63 -16.76 11.41
C ARG A 58 4.76 -17.20 9.95
N GLU A 59 4.29 -18.39 9.65
CA GLU A 59 4.43 -19.05 8.35
C GLU A 59 3.36 -18.58 7.33
N ALA A 60 2.40 -17.76 7.76
CA ALA A 60 1.34 -17.27 6.87
C ALA A 60 1.81 -16.13 5.95
N ILE A 61 2.93 -15.49 6.25
CA ILE A 61 3.49 -14.38 5.46
C ILE A 61 4.97 -14.65 5.21
N GLU A 62 5.37 -14.68 3.96
CA GLU A 62 6.75 -14.86 3.53
C GLU A 62 7.22 -13.65 2.74
N PHE A 63 8.38 -13.10 3.09
CA PHE A 63 9.04 -12.02 2.38
C PHE A 63 10.49 -12.42 2.07
N LYS A 64 10.86 -12.41 0.79
CA LYS A 64 12.20 -12.82 0.31
C LYS A 64 12.58 -14.23 0.77
N GLY A 65 11.63 -15.16 0.76
CA GLY A 65 11.83 -16.54 1.20
C GLY A 65 11.96 -16.71 2.72
N GLN A 66 11.66 -15.68 3.51
CA GLN A 66 11.73 -15.72 4.97
C GLN A 66 10.35 -15.47 5.60
N PRO A 67 9.95 -16.25 6.60
CA PRO A 67 8.70 -16.04 7.31
C PRO A 67 8.78 -14.78 8.17
N ILE A 68 7.87 -13.84 7.96
CA ILE A 68 7.81 -12.54 8.66
C ILE A 68 6.54 -12.36 9.49
N GLY A 69 5.60 -13.28 9.43
CA GLY A 69 4.37 -13.19 10.22
C GLY A 69 4.68 -13.04 11.72
N GLY A 70 3.97 -12.15 12.39
CA GLY A 70 4.13 -11.88 13.82
C GLY A 70 5.40 -11.15 14.24
N LEU A 71 6.24 -10.72 13.30
CA LEU A 71 7.38 -9.83 13.60
C LEU A 71 6.88 -8.44 14.00
N PRO A 72 7.62 -7.72 14.87
CA PRO A 72 7.34 -6.32 15.18
C PRO A 72 7.40 -5.44 13.92
N PRO A 73 6.53 -4.39 13.80
CA PRO A 73 6.51 -3.51 12.63
C PRO A 73 7.87 -2.90 12.28
N GLY A 74 8.64 -2.48 13.29
CA GLY A 74 9.98 -1.92 13.08
C GLY A 74 10.96 -2.90 12.42
N ASP A 75 10.85 -4.20 12.72
CA ASP A 75 11.69 -5.24 12.12
C ASP A 75 11.30 -5.47 10.65
N ILE A 76 10.01 -5.45 10.37
CA ILE A 76 9.47 -5.59 9.00
C ILE A 76 9.92 -4.41 8.13
N VAL A 77 9.85 -3.18 8.63
CA VAL A 77 10.34 -1.99 7.90
C VAL A 77 11.84 -2.10 7.65
N ARG A 78 12.63 -2.56 8.64
CA ARG A 78 14.08 -2.77 8.46
C ARG A 78 14.40 -3.84 7.42
N GLN A 79 13.51 -4.81 7.19
CA GLN A 79 13.67 -5.79 6.11
C GLN A 79 13.32 -5.23 4.73
N GLY A 80 12.59 -4.10 4.65
CA GLY A 80 12.30 -3.40 3.41
C GLY A 80 10.84 -3.41 2.98
N LEU A 81 9.91 -3.65 3.90
CA LEU A 81 8.49 -3.55 3.64
C LEU A 81 7.92 -2.36 4.41
N ALA A 82 7.50 -1.30 3.70
CA ALA A 82 6.95 -0.09 4.29
C ALA A 82 5.51 0.15 3.89
N MET A 83 4.75 0.86 4.72
CA MET A 83 3.35 1.18 4.46
C MET A 83 3.09 2.68 4.57
N VAL A 84 2.32 3.20 3.62
CA VAL A 84 1.63 4.48 3.70
C VAL A 84 0.24 4.19 4.26
N PRO A 85 -0.05 4.55 5.51
CA PRO A 85 -1.33 4.22 6.13
C PRO A 85 -2.44 5.15 5.66
N GLU A 86 -3.67 4.69 5.72
CA GLU A 86 -4.85 5.53 5.63
C GLU A 86 -4.81 6.66 6.67
N GLY A 87 -5.28 7.84 6.29
CA GLY A 87 -5.34 9.02 7.16
C GLY A 87 -3.99 9.70 7.39
N ARG A 88 -2.98 9.40 6.53
CA ARG A 88 -1.68 10.10 6.43
C ARG A 88 -0.79 9.95 7.67
N ARG A 89 -1.33 9.99 8.89
CA ARG A 89 -0.66 9.77 10.18
C ARG A 89 0.65 10.56 10.32
N LEU A 90 0.61 11.86 9.98
CA LEU A 90 1.74 12.75 10.20
C LEU A 90 1.91 13.05 11.70
N PHE A 91 3.13 13.37 12.08
CA PHE A 91 3.44 13.89 13.42
C PHE A 91 3.10 15.38 13.46
N PRO A 92 2.08 15.81 14.21
CA PRO A 92 1.58 17.19 14.15
C PRO A 92 2.58 18.24 14.64
N SER A 93 3.44 17.85 15.55
CA SER A 93 4.47 18.73 16.14
C SER A 93 5.73 18.87 15.29
N LEU A 94 5.87 18.05 14.25
CA LEU A 94 7.04 18.04 13.39
C LEU A 94 6.78 18.82 12.09
N SER A 95 7.84 19.46 11.58
CA SER A 95 7.85 20.05 10.25
C SER A 95 7.71 18.97 9.16
N VAL A 96 7.49 19.40 7.92
CA VAL A 96 7.48 18.51 6.75
C VAL A 96 8.78 17.73 6.66
N GLU A 97 9.93 18.40 6.72
CA GLU A 97 11.24 17.75 6.63
C GLU A 97 11.48 16.75 7.75
N GLU A 98 11.16 17.10 8.98
CA GLU A 98 11.26 16.18 10.11
C GLU A 98 10.34 14.98 9.98
N ASN A 99 9.09 15.16 9.49
CA ASN A 99 8.21 14.05 9.17
C ASN A 99 8.82 13.10 8.13
N LEU A 100 9.46 13.64 7.09
CA LEU A 100 10.14 12.83 6.08
C LEU A 100 11.33 12.07 6.70
N LEU A 101 12.15 12.74 7.50
CA LEU A 101 13.33 12.15 8.15
C LEU A 101 12.97 11.02 9.12
N MET A 102 11.77 11.01 9.69
CA MET A 102 11.29 9.88 10.50
C MET A 102 11.32 8.56 9.73
N GLY A 103 11.11 8.57 8.41
CA GLY A 103 11.23 7.38 7.57
C GLY A 103 12.65 6.84 7.49
N ALA A 104 13.66 7.71 7.55
CA ALA A 104 15.08 7.32 7.48
C ALA A 104 15.57 6.58 8.74
N THR A 105 14.79 6.55 9.82
CA THR A 105 15.14 5.81 11.06
C THR A 105 15.22 4.30 10.86
N ALA A 106 14.67 3.77 9.77
CA ALA A 106 14.87 2.38 9.35
C ALA A 106 16.33 2.05 9.00
N ALA A 107 17.17 3.08 8.79
CA ALA A 107 18.60 2.98 8.49
C ALA A 107 18.93 2.10 7.26
N ARG A 108 18.01 1.95 6.31
CA ARG A 108 18.24 1.22 5.06
C ARG A 108 18.96 2.11 4.04
N ARG A 109 19.92 1.55 3.33
CA ARG A 109 20.56 2.20 2.18
C ARG A 109 19.68 2.07 0.94
N GLY A 110 19.69 3.09 0.11
CA GLY A 110 18.95 3.10 -1.15
C GLY A 110 18.91 4.47 -1.80
N PRO A 111 18.16 4.61 -2.91
CA PRO A 111 18.17 5.83 -3.70
C PRO A 111 17.38 6.98 -3.05
N TRP A 112 16.46 6.69 -2.13
CA TRP A 112 15.55 7.68 -1.58
C TRP A 112 16.22 8.50 -0.48
N ASN A 113 16.21 9.81 -0.68
CA ASN A 113 16.69 10.83 0.25
C ASN A 113 15.89 12.11 0.05
N LEU A 114 16.09 13.13 0.90
CA LEU A 114 15.34 14.38 0.82
C LEU A 114 15.43 15.05 -0.55
N GLN A 115 16.64 15.10 -1.14
CA GLN A 115 16.83 15.73 -2.46
C GLN A 115 15.98 15.07 -3.52
N ARG A 116 15.92 13.74 -3.54
CA ARG A 116 15.14 12.97 -4.50
C ARG A 116 13.64 13.13 -4.26
N LEU A 117 13.19 13.16 -3.00
CA LEU A 117 11.81 13.44 -2.67
C LEU A 117 11.37 14.84 -3.08
N TYR A 118 12.24 15.83 -2.92
CA TYR A 118 11.97 17.20 -3.35
C TYR A 118 11.95 17.35 -4.88
N ALA A 119 12.70 16.52 -5.60
CA ALA A 119 12.59 16.43 -7.06
C ALA A 119 11.26 15.77 -7.48
N LEU A 120 10.81 14.75 -6.75
CA LEU A 120 9.55 14.06 -7.02
C LEU A 120 8.32 14.93 -6.67
N PHE A 121 8.38 15.64 -5.53
CA PHE A 121 7.33 16.53 -5.03
C PHE A 121 7.92 17.90 -4.66
N PRO A 122 8.09 18.83 -5.62
CA PRO A 122 8.74 20.12 -5.36
C PRO A 122 8.07 20.99 -4.30
N ILE A 123 6.76 20.82 -4.11
CA ILE A 123 6.00 21.53 -3.09
C ILE A 123 6.50 21.20 -1.66
N LEU A 124 7.03 19.99 -1.44
CA LEU A 124 7.56 19.60 -0.14
C LEU A 124 8.86 20.37 0.20
N ALA A 125 9.69 20.66 -0.79
CA ALA A 125 10.87 21.51 -0.60
C ALA A 125 10.47 22.93 -0.18
N GLN A 126 9.46 23.51 -0.85
CA GLN A 126 8.98 24.87 -0.56
C GLN A 126 8.39 24.98 0.85
N LYS A 127 7.81 23.88 1.36
CA LYS A 127 7.11 23.85 2.66
C LYS A 127 7.88 23.09 3.74
N ARG A 128 9.16 22.76 3.52
CA ARG A 128 9.94 21.87 4.38
C ARG A 128 9.97 22.25 5.87
N HIS A 129 9.92 23.55 6.17
CA HIS A 129 9.97 24.07 7.53
C HIS A 129 8.58 24.32 8.15
N GLN A 130 7.51 24.12 7.39
CA GLN A 130 6.15 24.28 7.89
C GLN A 130 5.70 23.03 8.67
N PRO A 131 4.84 23.18 9.70
CA PRO A 131 4.26 22.04 10.38
C PRO A 131 3.35 21.26 9.41
N GLY A 132 3.34 19.93 9.55
CA GLY A 132 2.53 19.06 8.69
C GLY A 132 1.02 19.38 8.75
N THR A 133 0.54 19.95 9.84
CA THR A 133 -0.86 20.35 10.04
C THR A 133 -1.29 21.53 9.19
N SER A 134 -0.36 22.37 8.72
CA SER A 134 -0.67 23.53 7.86
C SER A 134 -0.82 23.19 6.39
N LEU A 135 -0.54 21.95 6.01
CA LEU A 135 -0.60 21.47 4.64
C LEU A 135 -2.02 21.13 4.20
N SER A 136 -2.30 21.27 2.89
CA SER A 136 -3.52 20.69 2.31
C SER A 136 -3.50 19.15 2.43
N GLY A 137 -4.69 18.53 2.33
CA GLY A 137 -4.81 17.07 2.41
C GLY A 137 -3.91 16.32 1.43
N GLY A 138 -3.78 16.83 0.19
CA GLY A 138 -2.91 16.23 -0.81
C GLY A 138 -1.44 16.39 -0.48
N GLN A 139 -1.02 17.55 0.00
CA GLN A 139 0.36 17.77 0.45
C GLN A 139 0.72 16.87 1.64
N GLN A 140 -0.21 16.68 2.59
CA GLN A 140 -0.04 15.73 3.68
C GLN A 140 0.13 14.28 3.17
N GLN A 141 -0.61 13.91 2.12
CA GLN A 141 -0.49 12.59 1.49
C GLN A 141 0.90 12.41 0.84
N MET A 142 1.40 13.44 0.16
CA MET A 142 2.76 13.45 -0.41
C MET A 142 3.83 13.31 0.69
N VAL A 143 3.65 13.96 1.85
CA VAL A 143 4.55 13.78 3.01
C VAL A 143 4.48 12.35 3.54
N ALA A 144 3.29 11.75 3.67
CA ALA A 144 3.13 10.38 4.15
C ALA A 144 3.81 9.38 3.20
N LEU A 145 3.61 9.56 1.87
CA LEU A 145 4.28 8.76 0.84
C LEU A 145 5.80 8.98 0.89
N GLY A 146 6.26 10.22 0.94
CA GLY A 146 7.67 10.55 1.05
C GLY A 146 8.34 9.96 2.30
N ARG A 147 7.65 9.99 3.44
CA ARG A 147 8.14 9.37 4.69
C ARG A 147 8.33 7.85 4.52
N ALA A 148 7.40 7.17 3.85
CA ALA A 148 7.54 5.75 3.58
C ALA A 148 8.73 5.48 2.62
N LEU A 149 8.88 6.28 1.56
CA LEU A 149 10.01 6.19 0.61
C LEU A 149 11.36 6.42 1.30
N MET A 150 11.45 7.33 2.28
CA MET A 150 12.69 7.58 3.05
C MET A 150 13.19 6.36 3.81
N SER A 151 12.37 5.34 4.04
CA SER A 151 12.83 4.06 4.61
C SER A 151 13.55 3.18 3.57
N ASN A 152 13.64 3.60 2.31
CA ASN A 152 14.21 2.86 1.20
C ASN A 152 13.64 1.43 1.09
N PRO A 153 12.31 1.29 0.94
CA PRO A 153 11.68 -0.02 0.93
C PRO A 153 11.91 -0.75 -0.41
N GLU A 154 11.81 -2.08 -0.38
CA GLU A 154 11.71 -2.92 -1.56
C GLU A 154 10.24 -3.14 -1.96
N VAL A 155 9.36 -3.17 -0.93
CA VAL A 155 7.91 -3.23 -1.11
C VAL A 155 7.26 -2.04 -0.41
N LEU A 156 6.47 -1.29 -1.15
CA LEU A 156 5.67 -0.17 -0.67
C LEU A 156 4.19 -0.56 -0.69
N LEU A 157 3.56 -0.56 0.47
CA LEU A 157 2.13 -0.79 0.63
C LEU A 157 1.41 0.54 0.80
N CYS A 158 0.39 0.82 0.02
CA CYS A 158 -0.34 2.08 0.03
C CYS A 158 -1.81 1.83 0.35
N ASP A 159 -2.27 2.31 1.51
CA ASP A 159 -3.65 2.16 1.96
C ASP A 159 -4.46 3.41 1.60
N GLU A 160 -5.32 3.31 0.56
CA GLU A 160 -6.25 4.34 0.11
C GLU A 160 -5.60 5.72 -0.14
N LEU A 161 -4.63 5.78 -1.07
CA LEU A 161 -3.89 7.01 -1.39
C LEU A 161 -4.81 8.14 -1.89
N SER A 162 -5.88 7.80 -2.60
CA SER A 162 -6.79 8.75 -3.24
C SER A 162 -7.88 9.30 -2.32
N LEU A 163 -8.11 8.67 -1.15
CA LEU A 163 -9.26 8.96 -0.29
C LEU A 163 -9.31 10.42 0.17
N GLY A 164 -10.42 11.09 -0.15
CA GLY A 164 -10.68 12.46 0.28
C GLY A 164 -9.78 13.52 -0.37
N LEU A 165 -9.19 13.21 -1.54
CA LEU A 165 -8.34 14.13 -2.29
C LEU A 165 -9.06 14.67 -3.54
N ALA A 166 -8.68 15.88 -3.94
CA ALA A 166 -9.14 16.47 -5.20
C ALA A 166 -8.53 15.69 -6.40
N PRO A 167 -9.26 15.55 -7.53
CA PRO A 167 -8.80 14.78 -8.69
C PRO A 167 -7.45 15.21 -9.25
N ILE A 168 -7.12 16.51 -9.16
CA ILE A 168 -5.82 17.02 -9.62
C ILE A 168 -4.67 16.45 -8.77
N VAL A 169 -4.86 16.36 -7.47
CA VAL A 169 -3.86 15.85 -6.53
C VAL A 169 -3.70 14.33 -6.69
N ILE A 170 -4.80 13.61 -6.90
CA ILE A 170 -4.77 12.17 -7.18
C ILE A 170 -3.90 11.92 -8.42
N ARG A 171 -4.13 12.66 -9.50
CA ARG A 171 -3.31 12.55 -10.72
C ARG A 171 -1.83 12.84 -10.46
N GLU A 172 -1.51 13.84 -9.64
CA GLU A 172 -0.12 14.18 -9.30
C GLU A 172 0.57 13.05 -8.53
N ILE A 173 -0.11 12.45 -7.54
CA ILE A 173 0.42 11.31 -6.76
C ILE A 173 0.64 10.09 -7.66
N TYR A 174 -0.34 9.76 -8.51
CA TYR A 174 -0.22 8.60 -9.39
C TYR A 174 0.76 8.82 -10.55
N ALA A 175 0.97 10.06 -11.00
CA ALA A 175 2.02 10.40 -11.96
C ALA A 175 3.44 10.15 -11.41
N ALA A 176 3.61 10.10 -10.09
CA ALA A 176 4.87 9.75 -9.45
C ALA A 176 5.15 8.23 -9.44
N MET A 177 4.14 7.37 -9.60
CA MET A 177 4.30 5.91 -9.51
C MET A 177 5.29 5.32 -10.51
N PRO A 178 5.32 5.73 -11.80
CA PRO A 178 6.35 5.24 -12.72
C PRO A 178 7.78 5.53 -12.27
N THR A 179 8.01 6.70 -11.65
CA THR A 179 9.33 7.02 -11.09
C THR A 179 9.65 6.13 -9.89
N ILE A 180 8.66 5.85 -9.03
CA ILE A 180 8.82 5.00 -7.85
C ILE A 180 9.11 3.56 -8.27
N THR A 181 8.33 2.99 -9.19
CA THR A 181 8.51 1.62 -9.67
C THR A 181 9.75 1.47 -10.56
N GLY A 182 10.10 2.50 -11.34
CA GLY A 182 11.30 2.53 -12.18
C GLY A 182 12.61 2.36 -11.43
N GLU A 183 12.61 2.60 -10.11
CA GLU A 183 13.72 2.30 -9.20
C GLU A 183 13.75 0.83 -8.73
N GLY A 184 12.97 -0.04 -9.34
CA GLY A 184 12.87 -1.46 -8.98
C GLY A 184 11.99 -1.72 -7.75
N MET A 185 11.24 -0.71 -7.29
CA MET A 185 10.32 -0.85 -6.16
C MET A 185 9.07 -1.62 -6.58
N THR A 186 8.64 -2.51 -5.71
CA THR A 186 7.39 -3.27 -5.85
C THR A 186 6.31 -2.56 -5.06
N VAL A 187 5.11 -2.41 -5.61
CA VAL A 187 4.06 -1.59 -5.00
C VAL A 187 2.76 -2.36 -4.89
N VAL A 188 2.11 -2.27 -3.75
CA VAL A 188 0.71 -2.67 -3.56
C VAL A 188 -0.11 -1.43 -3.24
N ILE A 189 -1.14 -1.16 -4.02
CA ILE A 189 -2.10 -0.09 -3.74
C ILE A 189 -3.43 -0.69 -3.33
N VAL A 190 -4.04 -0.15 -2.30
CA VAL A 190 -5.45 -0.39 -1.96
C VAL A 190 -6.24 0.80 -2.45
N GLU A 191 -7.25 0.55 -3.29
CA GLU A 191 -8.10 1.60 -3.87
C GLU A 191 -9.57 1.19 -3.90
N GLN A 192 -10.44 2.20 -3.87
CA GLN A 192 -11.88 2.04 -4.06
C GLN A 192 -12.28 2.33 -5.51
N ASP A 193 -11.55 3.21 -6.22
CA ASP A 193 -11.77 3.51 -7.63
C ASP A 193 -11.16 2.40 -8.51
N VAL A 194 -12.03 1.52 -9.00
CA VAL A 194 -11.68 0.42 -9.91
C VAL A 194 -11.02 0.92 -11.19
N THR A 195 -11.46 2.07 -11.71
CA THR A 195 -10.90 2.62 -12.95
C THR A 195 -9.45 3.04 -12.75
N MET A 196 -9.18 3.73 -11.66
CA MET A 196 -7.83 4.11 -11.27
C MET A 196 -6.96 2.88 -11.01
N ALA A 197 -7.44 1.93 -10.23
CA ALA A 197 -6.73 0.68 -9.92
C ALA A 197 -6.30 -0.05 -11.20
N ARG A 198 -7.21 -0.20 -12.18
CA ARG A 198 -6.91 -0.83 -13.48
C ARG A 198 -5.89 -0.08 -14.32
N GLN A 199 -5.90 1.26 -14.29
CA GLN A 199 -4.99 2.08 -15.10
C GLN A 199 -3.53 2.00 -14.62
N VAL A 200 -3.32 1.82 -13.33
CA VAL A 200 -1.99 1.94 -12.73
C VAL A 200 -1.35 0.60 -12.38
N SER A 201 -2.12 -0.49 -12.29
CA SER A 201 -1.62 -1.81 -11.88
C SER A 201 -1.51 -2.80 -13.04
N GLN A 202 -0.60 -3.77 -12.90
CA GLN A 202 -0.49 -4.92 -13.80
C GLN A 202 -1.50 -6.01 -13.42
N ARG A 203 -1.79 -6.19 -12.12
CA ARG A 203 -2.68 -7.23 -11.61
C ARG A 203 -3.58 -6.68 -10.50
N ILE A 204 -4.77 -7.25 -10.42
CA ILE A 204 -5.79 -6.86 -9.45
C ILE A 204 -6.19 -8.05 -8.60
N TYR A 205 -6.31 -7.82 -7.30
CA TYR A 205 -7.03 -8.66 -6.36
C TYR A 205 -8.32 -7.96 -5.93
N CYS A 206 -9.46 -8.64 -6.03
CA CYS A 206 -10.71 -8.15 -5.46
C CYS A 206 -10.96 -8.84 -4.13
N PHE A 207 -11.15 -8.06 -3.07
CA PHE A 207 -11.46 -8.56 -1.73
C PHE A 207 -12.94 -8.39 -1.45
N GLN A 208 -13.54 -9.45 -0.90
CA GLN A 208 -14.91 -9.47 -0.43
C GLN A 208 -14.97 -10.26 0.87
N GLU A 209 -15.54 -9.68 1.92
CA GLU A 209 -15.76 -10.33 3.22
C GLU A 209 -14.53 -11.08 3.75
N GLY A 210 -13.35 -10.47 3.65
CA GLY A 210 -12.10 -11.04 4.13
C GLY A 210 -11.55 -12.21 3.30
N ARG A 211 -11.99 -12.35 2.05
CA ARG A 211 -11.53 -13.35 1.07
C ARG A 211 -11.12 -12.69 -0.23
N VAL A 212 -10.33 -13.39 -1.03
CA VAL A 212 -10.10 -13.01 -2.43
C VAL A 212 -11.27 -13.58 -3.25
N SER A 213 -12.05 -12.70 -3.88
CA SER A 213 -13.17 -13.05 -4.75
C SER A 213 -12.76 -13.13 -6.23
N LEU A 214 -11.70 -12.40 -6.62
CA LEU A 214 -11.18 -12.38 -7.98
C LEU A 214 -9.69 -12.03 -7.95
N GLU A 215 -8.90 -12.66 -8.81
CA GLU A 215 -7.52 -12.31 -9.13
C GLU A 215 -7.33 -12.40 -10.63
N GLY A 216 -6.56 -11.48 -11.21
CA GLY A 216 -6.20 -11.52 -12.63
C GLY A 216 -5.42 -10.30 -13.11
N ASP A 217 -4.89 -10.40 -14.31
CA ASP A 217 -4.19 -9.30 -14.97
C ASP A 217 -5.17 -8.15 -15.28
N SER A 218 -4.76 -6.91 -14.98
CA SER A 218 -5.62 -5.73 -15.08
C SER A 218 -6.15 -5.50 -16.51
N GLY A 219 -5.40 -5.92 -17.52
CA GLY A 219 -5.79 -5.83 -18.93
C GLY A 219 -6.86 -6.84 -19.33
N ASP A 220 -6.84 -8.03 -18.72
CA ASP A 220 -7.69 -9.16 -19.11
C ASP A 220 -9.04 -9.16 -18.38
N LEU A 221 -9.09 -8.57 -17.18
CA LEU A 221 -10.32 -8.50 -16.40
C LEU A 221 -11.32 -7.52 -17.01
N THR A 222 -12.55 -7.98 -17.25
CA THR A 222 -13.64 -7.12 -17.73
C THR A 222 -14.23 -6.31 -16.57
N ARG A 223 -14.93 -5.21 -16.91
CA ARG A 223 -15.64 -4.41 -15.91
C ARG A 223 -16.73 -5.22 -15.21
N GLU A 224 -17.39 -6.10 -15.96
CA GLU A 224 -18.44 -6.98 -15.45
C GLU A 224 -17.90 -7.97 -14.41
N GLN A 225 -16.78 -8.64 -14.72
CA GLN A 225 -16.12 -9.56 -13.79
C GLN A 225 -15.71 -8.85 -12.49
N ILE A 226 -15.12 -7.67 -12.60
CA ILE A 226 -14.72 -6.88 -11.43
C ILE A 226 -15.95 -6.43 -10.63
N SER A 227 -17.01 -5.96 -11.31
CA SER A 227 -18.25 -5.54 -10.66
C SER A 227 -18.91 -6.68 -9.92
N GLN A 228 -19.00 -7.87 -10.52
CA GLN A 228 -19.53 -9.08 -9.87
C GLN A 228 -18.72 -9.45 -8.63
N ALA A 229 -17.39 -9.48 -8.74
CA ALA A 229 -16.51 -9.80 -7.62
C ALA A 229 -16.56 -8.74 -6.51
N TYR A 230 -16.76 -7.48 -6.87
CA TYR A 230 -16.83 -6.36 -5.93
C TYR A 230 -18.12 -6.33 -5.12
N PHE A 231 -19.27 -6.61 -5.77
CA PHE A 231 -20.60 -6.55 -5.15
C PHE A 231 -21.11 -7.93 -4.69
N GLY A 232 -20.45 -9.02 -5.03
CA GLY A 232 -20.89 -10.38 -4.69
C GLY A 232 -22.17 -10.80 -5.42
N ILE A 233 -22.43 -10.24 -6.61
CA ILE A 233 -23.57 -10.60 -7.41
C ILE A 233 -23.20 -11.90 -8.14
N GLU A 234 -23.74 -13.03 -7.68
CA GLU A 234 -23.69 -14.26 -8.47
C GLU A 234 -24.30 -14.00 -9.86
N ALA A 235 -23.61 -14.43 -10.92
CA ALA A 235 -24.21 -14.40 -12.25
C ALA A 235 -25.52 -15.22 -12.17
N ALA A 236 -26.65 -14.55 -12.32
CA ALA A 236 -27.92 -15.24 -12.48
C ALA A 236 -27.73 -16.19 -13.67
N HIS A 237 -27.74 -17.47 -13.39
CA HIS A 237 -27.71 -18.50 -14.43
C HIS A 237 -28.91 -18.27 -15.35
N ALA A 238 -28.66 -17.76 -16.53
CA ALA A 238 -29.61 -17.71 -17.65
C ALA A 238 -29.62 -19.08 -18.34
#